data_c52cec8e891bb37f7c3b286100877679
#
_entry.id   c52cec8e891bb37f7c3b286100877679
#
_cell.length_a   1.000
_cell.length_b   1.000
_cell.length_c   1.000
_cell.angle_alpha   90.00
_cell.angle_beta   90.00
_cell.angle_gamma   90.00
#
_symmetry.space_group_name_H-M   'P 1'
#
loop_
_entity.id
_entity.type
_entity.pdbx_description
1 polymer ?
#
loop_
_entity_poly.entity_id
_entity_poly.type
_entity_poly.pdbx_seq_one_letter_code
_entity_poly.pdbx_strand_id
1 'polypeptide(L)'
;MDKFWAHLIKVQPDPDPWVVAVSALAALVIVSFRMPWQVSRGLITIAHEGGHAVMALLTRRKLEGIRLHSDTSGVTLTRGRPTGPGMVLTALAGYLAPSLLGLGAAWLTEQGLITLLIWGVLLLLVCMLLLIRNLYGALILLVTGGAVFALVMYAPADVQQVVALVSAWFLLFGGVRPIVELQRKRSRRQARDSDADQLARLTVLPGGFYVFFFMLVALVSVAFGAYLMNPL
;
A
#
# COMPACT_ATOMS: atom_id res chain seq x y z
N MET A 1 -24.88 -14.51 -13.36
CA MET A 1 -24.22 -13.91 -12.18
C MET A 1 -23.47 -14.96 -11.36
N ASP A 2 -24.04 -16.13 -11.15
CA ASP A 2 -23.44 -17.17 -10.29
C ASP A 2 -22.05 -17.65 -10.73
N LYS A 3 -21.80 -17.76 -12.05
CA LYS A 3 -20.47 -18.16 -12.58
C LYS A 3 -19.37 -17.13 -12.30
N PHE A 4 -19.69 -15.85 -12.32
CA PHE A 4 -18.72 -14.78 -12.03
C PHE A 4 -18.32 -14.81 -10.55
N TRP A 5 -19.28 -14.89 -9.63
CA TRP A 5 -19.01 -15.00 -8.20
C TRP A 5 -18.24 -16.26 -7.86
N ALA A 6 -18.65 -17.40 -8.44
CA ALA A 6 -17.93 -18.67 -8.24
C ALA A 6 -16.47 -18.60 -8.72
N HIS A 7 -16.19 -17.82 -9.80
CA HIS A 7 -14.82 -17.61 -10.27
C HIS A 7 -14.01 -16.70 -9.32
N LEU A 8 -14.63 -15.63 -8.81
CA LEU A 8 -13.96 -14.69 -7.90
C LEU A 8 -13.51 -15.33 -6.58
N ILE A 9 -14.37 -16.19 -6.01
CA ILE A 9 -14.11 -16.84 -4.72
C ILE A 9 -13.51 -18.24 -4.88
N LYS A 10 -13.07 -18.61 -6.09
CA LYS A 10 -12.41 -19.88 -6.34
C LYS A 10 -11.09 -19.91 -5.56
N VAL A 11 -10.99 -20.85 -4.62
CA VAL A 11 -9.79 -21.10 -3.85
C VAL A 11 -8.76 -21.77 -4.75
N GLN A 12 -7.56 -21.20 -4.83
CA GLN A 12 -6.40 -21.79 -5.48
C GLN A 12 -5.66 -22.69 -4.47
N PRO A 13 -4.93 -23.73 -4.94
CA PRO A 13 -4.14 -24.57 -4.07
C PRO A 13 -3.03 -23.77 -3.38
N ASP A 14 -2.60 -24.25 -2.22
CA ASP A 14 -1.51 -23.64 -1.49
C ASP A 14 -0.21 -23.62 -2.33
N PRO A 15 0.54 -22.54 -2.28
CA PRO A 15 1.83 -22.46 -2.97
C PRO A 15 2.86 -23.37 -2.29
N ASP A 16 3.76 -23.93 -3.09
CA ASP A 16 4.93 -24.62 -2.53
C ASP A 16 5.73 -23.68 -1.59
N PRO A 17 6.29 -24.20 -0.47
CA PRO A 17 7.06 -23.38 0.48
C PRO A 17 8.19 -22.58 -0.15
N TRP A 18 8.87 -23.14 -1.14
CA TRP A 18 9.94 -22.45 -1.85
C TRP A 18 9.44 -21.26 -2.69
N VAL A 19 8.19 -21.32 -3.23
CA VAL A 19 7.58 -20.21 -3.98
C VAL A 19 7.34 -19.02 -3.05
N VAL A 20 6.84 -19.27 -1.84
CA VAL A 20 6.67 -18.23 -0.81
C VAL A 20 8.01 -17.58 -0.46
N ALA A 21 9.03 -18.42 -0.19
CA ALA A 21 10.37 -17.93 0.17
C ALA A 21 11.03 -17.12 -0.94
N VAL A 22 10.97 -17.58 -2.20
CA VAL A 22 11.51 -16.86 -3.35
C VAL A 22 10.74 -15.56 -3.59
N SER A 23 9.42 -15.55 -3.44
CA SER A 23 8.59 -14.33 -3.54
C SER A 23 8.96 -13.30 -2.48
N ALA A 24 9.19 -13.73 -1.23
CA ALA A 24 9.66 -12.86 -0.16
C ALA A 24 11.06 -12.30 -0.46
N LEU A 25 11.98 -13.14 -0.92
CA LEU A 25 13.33 -12.71 -1.30
C LEU A 25 13.30 -11.72 -2.46
N ALA A 26 12.49 -11.97 -3.51
CA ALA A 26 12.33 -11.05 -4.63
C ALA A 26 11.80 -9.68 -4.17
N ALA A 27 10.76 -9.66 -3.33
CA ALA A 27 10.23 -8.42 -2.76
C ALA A 27 11.27 -7.70 -1.88
N LEU A 28 12.03 -8.43 -1.07
CA LEU A 28 13.10 -7.88 -0.25
C LEU A 28 14.21 -7.25 -1.10
N VAL A 29 14.61 -7.90 -2.20
CA VAL A 29 15.56 -7.36 -3.18
C VAL A 29 15.02 -6.07 -3.80
N ILE A 30 13.75 -6.06 -4.27
CA ILE A 30 13.11 -4.87 -4.85
C ILE A 30 13.13 -3.71 -3.85
N VAL A 31 12.78 -3.96 -2.60
CA VAL A 31 12.73 -2.92 -1.57
C VAL A 31 14.12 -2.50 -1.08
N SER A 32 15.10 -3.40 -1.03
CA SER A 32 16.43 -3.11 -0.46
C SER A 32 17.36 -2.35 -1.42
N PHE A 33 17.34 -2.68 -2.71
CA PHE A 33 18.25 -2.07 -3.69
C PHE A 33 17.69 -0.77 -4.26
N ARG A 34 18.61 0.19 -4.52
CA ARG A 34 18.23 1.56 -4.93
C ARG A 34 17.45 1.60 -6.23
N MET A 35 17.94 0.92 -7.28
CA MET A 35 17.33 0.99 -8.62
C MET A 35 15.93 0.38 -8.66
N PRO A 36 15.72 -0.90 -8.25
CA PRO A 36 14.37 -1.47 -8.23
C PRO A 36 13.40 -0.67 -7.36
N TRP A 37 13.87 -0.17 -6.20
CA TRP A 37 13.05 0.65 -5.34
C TRP A 37 12.61 1.96 -5.99
N GLN A 38 13.50 2.67 -6.66
CA GLN A 38 13.14 3.93 -7.33
C GLN A 38 12.06 3.75 -8.40
N VAL A 39 12.05 2.59 -9.09
CA VAL A 39 11.04 2.26 -10.09
C VAL A 39 9.71 1.87 -9.43
N SER A 40 9.75 1.07 -8.37
CA SER A 40 8.55 0.46 -7.76
C SER A 40 7.92 1.28 -6.65
N ARG A 41 8.65 2.21 -6.01
CA ARG A 41 8.15 2.96 -4.85
C ARG A 41 6.89 3.78 -5.13
N GLY A 42 6.61 4.11 -6.40
CA GLY A 42 5.36 4.76 -6.80
C GLY A 42 4.11 3.97 -6.40
N LEU A 43 4.19 2.63 -6.37
CA LEU A 43 3.10 1.78 -5.90
C LEU A 43 2.84 1.96 -4.39
N ILE A 44 3.90 2.13 -3.61
CA ILE A 44 3.77 2.44 -2.17
C ILE A 44 3.20 3.84 -1.97
N THR A 45 3.57 4.81 -2.81
CA THR A 45 2.96 6.15 -2.79
C THR A 45 1.47 6.09 -3.12
N ILE A 46 1.05 5.29 -4.11
CA ILE A 46 -0.38 5.08 -4.42
C ILE A 46 -1.12 4.54 -3.19
N ALA A 47 -0.57 3.54 -2.51
CA ALA A 47 -1.16 2.98 -1.30
C ALA A 47 -1.22 4.02 -0.16
N HIS A 48 -0.17 4.81 0.03
CA HIS A 48 -0.07 5.88 1.03
C HIS A 48 -1.13 6.96 0.80
N GLU A 49 -1.19 7.53 -0.40
CA GLU A 49 -2.19 8.55 -0.75
C GLU A 49 -3.61 8.00 -0.71
N GLY A 50 -3.79 6.73 -1.12
CA GLY A 50 -5.04 6.01 -0.99
C GLY A 50 -5.50 5.90 0.46
N GLY A 51 -4.58 5.64 1.39
CA GLY A 51 -4.85 5.62 2.82
C GLY A 51 -5.42 6.96 3.34
N HIS A 52 -4.75 8.07 2.99
CA HIS A 52 -5.25 9.41 3.31
C HIS A 52 -6.65 9.66 2.72
N ALA A 53 -6.87 9.28 1.46
CA ALA A 53 -8.14 9.50 0.78
C ALA A 53 -9.28 8.71 1.42
N VAL A 54 -9.08 7.41 1.68
CA VAL A 54 -10.08 6.54 2.32
C VAL A 54 -10.43 7.08 3.70
N MET A 55 -9.42 7.42 4.52
CA MET A 55 -9.66 7.91 5.87
C MET A 55 -10.32 9.30 5.86
N ALA A 56 -9.99 10.17 4.91
CA ALA A 56 -10.67 11.45 4.74
C ALA A 56 -12.17 11.25 4.46
N LEU A 57 -12.52 10.32 3.57
CA LEU A 57 -13.92 9.99 3.28
C LEU A 57 -14.64 9.40 4.50
N LEU A 58 -14.01 8.45 5.20
CA LEU A 58 -14.57 7.83 6.42
C LEU A 58 -14.79 8.86 7.54
N THR A 59 -13.93 9.87 7.63
CA THR A 59 -14.05 10.97 8.61
C THR A 59 -14.88 12.15 8.10
N ARG A 60 -15.63 11.96 6.98
CA ARG A 60 -16.51 12.94 6.36
C ARG A 60 -15.79 14.24 5.97
N ARG A 61 -14.51 14.18 5.64
CA ARG A 61 -13.76 15.28 5.04
C ARG A 61 -14.06 15.31 3.55
N LYS A 62 -14.12 16.50 2.97
CA LYS A 62 -14.26 16.63 1.51
C LYS A 62 -12.92 16.32 0.85
N LEU A 63 -12.88 15.30 0.00
CA LEU A 63 -11.72 14.95 -0.81
C LEU A 63 -11.74 15.79 -2.09
N GLU A 64 -10.69 16.60 -2.32
CA GLU A 64 -10.55 17.44 -3.52
C GLU A 64 -9.81 16.71 -4.63
N GLY A 65 -8.96 15.76 -4.30
CA GLY A 65 -8.27 14.89 -5.25
C GLY A 65 -6.87 14.49 -4.78
N ILE A 66 -6.24 13.70 -5.62
CA ILE A 66 -4.88 13.19 -5.40
C ILE A 66 -4.00 13.61 -6.57
N ARG A 67 -2.75 13.96 -6.31
CA ARG A 67 -1.72 14.19 -7.33
C ARG A 67 -0.52 13.33 -7.04
N LEU A 68 -0.01 12.65 -8.07
CA LEU A 68 1.23 11.88 -8.02
C LEU A 68 2.28 12.58 -8.88
N HIS A 69 3.53 12.60 -8.43
CA HIS A 69 4.61 13.30 -9.11
C HIS A 69 5.68 12.31 -9.63
N SER A 70 6.44 12.74 -10.62
CA SER A 70 7.47 11.90 -11.26
C SER A 70 8.66 11.58 -10.35
N ASP A 71 8.86 12.36 -9.29
CA ASP A 71 9.83 12.06 -8.23
C ASP A 71 9.31 11.01 -7.22
N THR A 72 8.17 10.40 -7.53
CA THR A 72 7.46 9.40 -6.72
C THR A 72 6.85 9.95 -5.42
N SER A 73 6.77 11.28 -5.26
CA SER A 73 5.97 11.90 -4.21
C SER A 73 4.48 11.94 -4.59
N GLY A 74 3.62 12.05 -3.59
CA GLY A 74 2.18 12.24 -3.77
C GLY A 74 1.65 13.29 -2.82
N VAL A 75 0.44 13.76 -3.10
CA VAL A 75 -0.31 14.63 -2.20
C VAL A 75 -1.81 14.39 -2.34
N THR A 76 -2.46 14.15 -1.21
CA THR A 76 -3.92 14.05 -1.10
C THR A 76 -4.50 15.35 -0.55
N LEU A 77 -5.29 16.03 -1.37
CA LEU A 77 -5.91 17.30 -1.03
C LEU A 77 -7.28 17.07 -0.39
N THR A 78 -7.44 17.51 0.85
CA THR A 78 -8.69 17.39 1.58
C THR A 78 -9.11 18.74 2.16
N ARG A 79 -10.43 19.00 2.21
CA ARG A 79 -11.01 20.16 2.86
C ARG A 79 -11.87 19.74 4.04
N GLY A 80 -11.79 20.50 5.13
CA GLY A 80 -12.52 20.25 6.37
C GLY A 80 -11.85 20.98 7.54
N ARG A 81 -12.23 20.64 8.76
CA ARG A 81 -11.59 21.22 9.95
C ARG A 81 -10.10 20.90 9.93
N PRO A 82 -9.21 21.91 10.07
CA PRO A 82 -7.76 21.69 10.02
C PRO A 82 -7.21 20.95 11.26
N THR A 83 -8.04 20.77 12.29
CA THR A 83 -7.72 20.10 13.56
C THR A 83 -8.79 19.07 13.92
N GLY A 84 -8.55 18.30 14.99
CA GLY A 84 -9.48 17.33 15.53
C GLY A 84 -9.29 15.91 15.00
N PRO A 85 -10.08 14.94 15.53
CA PRO A 85 -9.84 13.50 15.31
C PRO A 85 -9.83 13.10 13.83
N GLY A 86 -10.71 13.67 13.00
CA GLY A 86 -10.75 13.36 11.57
C GLY A 86 -9.47 13.73 10.84
N MET A 87 -8.82 14.86 11.20
CA MET A 87 -7.54 15.25 10.60
C MET A 87 -6.40 14.35 11.11
N VAL A 88 -6.41 14.03 12.41
CA VAL A 88 -5.42 13.10 13.00
C VAL A 88 -5.50 11.73 12.34
N LEU A 89 -6.69 11.15 12.22
CA LEU A 89 -6.88 9.85 11.56
C LEU A 89 -6.47 9.88 10.09
N THR A 90 -6.79 10.97 9.37
CA THR A 90 -6.37 11.15 7.98
C THR A 90 -4.84 11.16 7.88
N ALA A 91 -4.15 11.92 8.72
CA ALA A 91 -2.69 11.99 8.72
C ALA A 91 -2.02 10.67 9.15
N LEU A 92 -2.64 9.89 10.05
CA LEU A 92 -2.15 8.56 10.44
C LEU A 92 -2.21 7.55 9.29
N ALA A 93 -3.26 7.63 8.47
CA ALA A 93 -3.61 6.59 7.50
C ALA A 93 -2.54 6.38 6.41
N GLY A 94 -1.82 7.42 6.00
CA GLY A 94 -0.84 7.34 4.92
C GLY A 94 0.24 6.27 5.18
N TYR A 95 0.99 6.40 6.27
CA TYR A 95 2.06 5.44 6.60
C TYR A 95 1.55 4.06 7.02
N LEU A 96 0.31 3.95 7.49
CA LEU A 96 -0.28 2.67 7.88
C LEU A 96 -0.80 1.88 6.66
N ALA A 97 -1.30 2.56 5.64
CA ALA A 97 -2.00 1.93 4.53
C ALA A 97 -1.18 0.88 3.76
N PRO A 98 0.09 1.10 3.37
CA PRO A 98 0.85 0.06 2.66
C PRO A 98 0.98 -1.23 3.46
N SER A 99 1.31 -1.14 4.77
CA SER A 99 1.46 -2.29 5.65
C SER A 99 0.14 -3.03 5.87
N LEU A 100 -0.97 -2.31 6.07
CA LEU A 100 -2.30 -2.90 6.25
C LEU A 100 -2.83 -3.54 4.96
N LEU A 101 -2.60 -2.92 3.81
CA LEU A 101 -2.91 -3.51 2.50
C LEU A 101 -2.08 -4.77 2.24
N GLY A 102 -0.78 -4.74 2.59
CA GLY A 102 0.09 -5.90 2.51
C GLY A 102 -0.40 -7.05 3.40
N LEU A 103 -0.85 -6.73 4.63
CA LEU A 103 -1.42 -7.72 5.54
C LEU A 103 -2.74 -8.29 5.02
N GLY A 104 -3.62 -7.45 4.47
CA GLY A 104 -4.85 -7.90 3.81
C GLY A 104 -4.57 -8.79 2.60
N ALA A 105 -3.56 -8.44 1.79
CA ALA A 105 -3.11 -9.26 0.67
C ALA A 105 -2.55 -10.62 1.15
N ALA A 106 -1.73 -10.63 2.21
CA ALA A 106 -1.21 -11.84 2.81
C ALA A 106 -2.33 -12.78 3.31
N TRP A 107 -3.35 -12.20 3.96
CA TRP A 107 -4.52 -12.96 4.42
C TRP A 107 -5.33 -13.55 3.26
N LEU A 108 -5.61 -12.78 2.20
CA LEU A 108 -6.31 -13.31 1.03
C LEU A 108 -5.50 -14.39 0.29
N THR A 109 -4.18 -14.25 0.28
CA THR A 109 -3.27 -15.25 -0.32
C THR A 109 -3.27 -16.54 0.49
N GLU A 110 -3.24 -16.44 1.82
CA GLU A 110 -3.35 -17.60 2.72
C GLU A 110 -4.68 -18.35 2.55
N GLN A 111 -5.78 -17.62 2.32
CA GLN A 111 -7.08 -18.22 2.01
C GLN A 111 -7.19 -18.77 0.56
N GLY A 112 -6.14 -18.68 -0.25
CA GLY A 112 -6.16 -19.07 -1.66
C GLY A 112 -7.03 -18.16 -2.55
N LEU A 113 -7.49 -17.00 -2.06
CA LEU A 113 -8.41 -16.09 -2.75
C LEU A 113 -7.67 -15.11 -3.68
N ILE A 114 -6.76 -15.65 -4.50
CA ILE A 114 -5.87 -14.87 -5.38
C ILE A 114 -6.66 -14.02 -6.39
N THR A 115 -7.66 -14.62 -7.03
CA THR A 115 -8.48 -13.91 -8.02
C THR A 115 -9.23 -12.74 -7.38
N LEU A 116 -9.79 -12.93 -6.18
CA LEU A 116 -10.46 -11.87 -5.41
C LEU A 116 -9.47 -10.75 -5.03
N LEU A 117 -8.26 -11.10 -4.62
CA LEU A 117 -7.20 -10.13 -4.32
C LEU A 117 -6.89 -9.26 -5.55
N ILE A 118 -6.66 -9.86 -6.72
CA ILE A 118 -6.29 -9.11 -7.93
C ILE A 118 -7.44 -8.21 -8.39
N TRP A 119 -8.69 -8.68 -8.36
CA TRP A 119 -9.86 -7.84 -8.66
C TRP A 119 -10.06 -6.73 -7.63
N GLY A 120 -9.78 -7.00 -6.35
CA GLY A 120 -9.79 -5.98 -5.29
C GLY A 120 -8.76 -4.87 -5.55
N VAL A 121 -7.54 -5.24 -5.95
CA VAL A 121 -6.51 -4.28 -6.37
C VAL A 121 -6.96 -3.45 -7.56
N LEU A 122 -7.54 -4.08 -8.59
CA LEU A 122 -8.11 -3.35 -9.75
C LEU A 122 -9.17 -2.35 -9.33
N LEU A 123 -10.10 -2.76 -8.47
CA LEU A 123 -11.13 -1.87 -7.95
C LEU A 123 -10.53 -0.67 -7.22
N LEU A 124 -9.53 -0.89 -6.37
CA LEU A 124 -8.83 0.20 -5.68
C LEU A 124 -8.11 1.15 -6.66
N LEU A 125 -7.45 0.61 -7.70
CA LEU A 125 -6.80 1.43 -8.73
C LEU A 125 -7.82 2.25 -9.55
N VAL A 126 -8.99 1.69 -9.86
CA VAL A 126 -10.08 2.42 -10.52
C VAL A 126 -10.62 3.53 -9.60
N CYS A 127 -10.84 3.25 -8.31
CA CYS A 127 -11.24 4.28 -7.35
C CYS A 127 -10.20 5.41 -7.26
N MET A 128 -8.91 5.05 -7.24
CA MET A 128 -7.81 6.03 -7.25
C MET A 128 -7.81 6.85 -8.54
N LEU A 129 -8.06 6.23 -9.71
CA LEU A 129 -8.10 6.92 -11.01
C LEU A 129 -9.21 7.98 -11.05
N LEU A 130 -10.34 7.73 -10.43
CA LEU A 130 -11.43 8.71 -10.31
C LEU A 130 -11.05 9.94 -9.45
N LEU A 131 -10.10 9.76 -8.53
CA LEU A 131 -9.66 10.77 -7.58
C LEU A 131 -8.42 11.53 -8.04
N ILE A 132 -7.68 11.00 -9.02
CA ILE A 132 -6.45 11.63 -9.51
C ILE A 132 -6.75 12.93 -10.27
N ARG A 133 -5.89 13.94 -10.12
CA ARG A 133 -6.07 15.28 -10.69
C ARG A 133 -4.87 15.77 -11.51
N ASN A 134 -4.01 14.84 -11.96
CA ASN A 134 -2.91 15.20 -12.86
C ASN A 134 -2.59 14.08 -13.85
N LEU A 135 -2.07 14.45 -15.03
CA LEU A 135 -1.81 13.53 -16.13
C LEU A 135 -0.81 12.43 -15.78
N TYR A 136 0.28 12.78 -15.09
CA TYR A 136 1.28 11.78 -14.67
C TYR A 136 0.65 10.68 -13.79
N GLY A 137 -0.13 11.09 -12.78
CA GLY A 137 -0.82 10.13 -11.91
C GLY A 137 -1.81 9.25 -12.68
N ALA A 138 -2.58 9.84 -13.62
CA ALA A 138 -3.49 9.08 -14.46
C ALA A 138 -2.75 8.03 -15.32
N LEU A 139 -1.63 8.41 -15.94
CA LEU A 139 -0.81 7.49 -16.74
C LEU A 139 -0.26 6.33 -15.91
N ILE A 140 0.31 6.60 -14.74
CA ILE A 140 0.83 5.56 -13.85
C ILE A 140 -0.28 4.60 -13.41
N LEU A 141 -1.46 5.12 -13.03
CA LEU A 141 -2.59 4.28 -12.65
C LEU A 141 -3.13 3.45 -13.81
N LEU A 142 -3.20 4.03 -15.02
CA LEU A 142 -3.63 3.29 -16.22
C LEU A 142 -2.64 2.20 -16.60
N VAL A 143 -1.32 2.48 -16.57
CA VAL A 143 -0.29 1.48 -16.84
C VAL A 143 -0.32 0.37 -15.79
N THR A 144 -0.37 0.72 -14.50
CA THR A 144 -0.44 -0.26 -13.42
C THR A 144 -1.73 -1.07 -13.49
N GLY A 145 -2.88 -0.41 -13.65
CA GLY A 145 -4.18 -1.07 -13.78
C GLY A 145 -4.26 -1.97 -15.01
N GLY A 146 -3.72 -1.51 -16.15
CA GLY A 146 -3.63 -2.31 -17.37
C GLY A 146 -2.77 -3.57 -17.19
N ALA A 147 -1.63 -3.46 -16.50
CA ALA A 147 -0.79 -4.62 -16.18
C ALA A 147 -1.50 -5.62 -15.25
N VAL A 148 -2.17 -5.13 -14.19
CA VAL A 148 -2.95 -5.98 -13.27
C VAL A 148 -4.16 -6.59 -13.97
N PHE A 149 -4.82 -5.85 -14.85
CA PHE A 149 -5.92 -6.38 -15.68
C PHE A 149 -5.43 -7.48 -16.63
N ALA A 150 -4.31 -7.26 -17.33
CA ALA A 150 -3.70 -8.26 -18.19
C ALA A 150 -3.31 -9.52 -17.40
N LEU A 151 -2.79 -9.36 -16.19
CA LEU A 151 -2.47 -10.47 -15.29
C LEU A 151 -3.70 -11.33 -15.01
N VAL A 152 -4.82 -10.73 -14.57
CA VAL A 152 -6.01 -11.51 -14.20
C VAL A 152 -6.71 -12.13 -15.38
N MET A 153 -6.61 -11.54 -16.58
CA MET A 153 -7.28 -12.01 -17.79
C MET A 153 -6.50 -13.06 -18.58
N TYR A 154 -5.17 -12.97 -18.59
CA TYR A 154 -4.35 -13.74 -19.51
C TYR A 154 -3.30 -14.63 -18.83
N ALA A 155 -2.92 -14.35 -17.57
CA ALA A 155 -1.91 -15.16 -16.91
C ALA A 155 -2.53 -16.45 -16.33
N PRO A 156 -1.80 -17.59 -16.36
CA PRO A 156 -2.20 -18.80 -15.67
C PRO A 156 -2.18 -18.61 -14.15
N ALA A 157 -2.90 -19.49 -13.43
CA ALA A 157 -3.15 -19.34 -11.98
C ALA A 157 -1.87 -19.31 -11.14
N ASP A 158 -0.88 -20.10 -11.49
CA ASP A 158 0.43 -20.14 -10.83
C ASP A 158 1.18 -18.80 -10.93
N VAL A 159 1.15 -18.16 -12.10
CA VAL A 159 1.72 -16.82 -12.28
C VAL A 159 0.97 -15.77 -11.47
N GLN A 160 -0.38 -15.83 -11.47
CA GLN A 160 -1.20 -14.95 -10.64
C GLN A 160 -0.84 -15.10 -9.15
N GLN A 161 -0.65 -16.33 -8.67
CA GLN A 161 -0.27 -16.64 -7.30
C GLN A 161 1.12 -16.06 -6.94
N VAL A 162 2.13 -16.26 -7.79
CA VAL A 162 3.47 -15.71 -7.58
C VAL A 162 3.43 -14.18 -7.51
N VAL A 163 2.71 -13.52 -8.44
CA VAL A 163 2.59 -12.06 -8.44
C VAL A 163 1.84 -11.55 -7.20
N ALA A 164 0.81 -12.26 -6.76
CA ALA A 164 0.09 -11.93 -5.53
C ALA A 164 1.00 -12.01 -4.30
N LEU A 165 1.78 -13.10 -4.15
CA LEU A 165 2.76 -13.29 -3.09
C LEU A 165 3.83 -12.19 -3.09
N VAL A 166 4.45 -11.94 -4.26
CA VAL A 166 5.46 -10.86 -4.39
C VAL A 166 4.85 -9.50 -4.02
N SER A 167 3.60 -9.23 -4.43
CA SER A 167 2.92 -7.97 -4.13
C SER A 167 2.60 -7.82 -2.64
N ALA A 168 2.15 -8.89 -1.97
CA ALA A 168 1.90 -8.90 -0.53
C ALA A 168 3.21 -8.60 0.24
N TRP A 169 4.29 -9.32 -0.05
CA TRP A 169 5.61 -9.08 0.54
C TRP A 169 6.16 -7.69 0.22
N PHE A 170 5.97 -7.22 -1.02
CA PHE A 170 6.39 -5.89 -1.44
C PHE A 170 5.70 -4.78 -0.65
N LEU A 171 4.38 -4.90 -0.41
CA LEU A 171 3.63 -3.94 0.39
C LEU A 171 4.06 -3.97 1.86
N LEU A 172 4.30 -5.15 2.42
CA LEU A 172 4.78 -5.32 3.80
C LEU A 172 6.17 -4.70 3.99
N PHE A 173 7.17 -5.08 3.20
CA PHE A 173 8.53 -4.52 3.29
C PHE A 173 8.58 -3.06 2.84
N GLY A 174 7.82 -2.72 1.79
CA GLY A 174 7.69 -1.38 1.25
C GLY A 174 7.00 -0.42 2.19
N GLY A 175 6.19 -0.90 3.13
CA GLY A 175 5.64 -0.09 4.23
C GLY A 175 6.71 0.34 5.23
N VAL A 176 7.75 -0.47 5.46
CA VAL A 176 8.84 -0.17 6.41
C VAL A 176 9.81 0.88 5.85
N ARG A 177 10.22 0.75 4.59
CA ARG A 177 11.29 1.57 4.01
C ARG A 177 11.02 3.08 4.03
N PRO A 178 9.83 3.61 3.65
CA PRO A 178 9.53 5.04 3.74
C PRO A 178 9.61 5.59 5.16
N ILE A 179 9.31 4.79 6.18
CA ILE A 179 9.42 5.20 7.58
C ILE A 179 10.89 5.38 7.97
N VAL A 180 11.78 4.48 7.52
CA VAL A 180 13.24 4.63 7.70
C VAL A 180 13.74 5.87 6.95
N GLU A 181 13.29 6.09 5.70
CA GLU A 181 13.63 7.28 4.91
C GLU A 181 13.13 8.57 5.60
N LEU A 182 11.90 8.55 6.15
CA LEU A 182 11.33 9.65 6.93
C LEU A 182 12.22 9.96 8.14
N GLN A 183 12.59 8.96 8.93
CA GLN A 183 13.43 9.16 10.12
C GLN A 183 14.79 9.75 9.74
N ARG A 184 15.41 9.29 8.65
CA ARG A 184 16.67 9.86 8.14
C ARG A 184 16.52 11.33 7.70
N LYS A 185 15.42 11.68 7.04
CA LYS A 185 15.12 13.08 6.68
C LYS A 185 14.87 13.95 7.92
N ARG A 186 14.15 13.43 8.92
CA ARG A 186 13.89 14.13 10.18
C ARG A 186 15.17 14.42 10.97
N SER A 187 16.06 13.43 11.10
CA SER A 187 17.35 13.63 11.77
C SER A 187 18.23 14.70 11.10
N ARG A 188 18.03 14.92 9.79
CA ARG A 188 18.68 15.98 9.00
C ARG A 188 17.88 17.30 8.97
N ARG A 189 16.77 17.41 9.71
CA ARG A 189 15.82 18.55 9.71
C ARG A 189 15.22 18.88 8.33
N GLN A 190 15.08 17.89 7.46
CA GLN A 190 14.60 18.01 6.06
C GLN A 190 13.16 17.52 5.85
N ALA A 191 12.38 17.28 6.90
CA ALA A 191 11.04 16.67 6.82
C ALA A 191 9.98 17.44 7.61
N ARG A 192 10.02 18.80 7.58
CA ARG A 192 9.14 19.66 8.40
C ARG A 192 7.64 19.54 8.10
N ASP A 193 7.27 19.02 6.92
CA ASP A 193 5.88 18.88 6.48
C ASP A 193 5.44 17.40 6.32
N SER A 194 6.13 16.48 7.00
CA SER A 194 5.73 15.07 7.03
C SER A 194 4.45 14.86 7.85
N ASP A 195 3.74 13.75 7.58
CA ASP A 195 2.57 13.36 8.38
C ASP A 195 2.90 13.25 9.87
N ALA A 196 4.10 12.74 10.22
CA ALA A 196 4.54 12.66 11.62
C ALA A 196 4.68 14.05 12.26
N ASP A 197 5.15 15.04 11.51
CA ASP A 197 5.25 16.42 12.02
C ASP A 197 3.89 17.13 12.03
N GLN A 198 3.02 16.80 11.07
CA GLN A 198 1.64 17.25 11.07
C GLN A 198 0.89 16.69 12.30
N LEU A 199 1.04 15.42 12.59
CA LEU A 199 0.47 14.77 13.78
C LEU A 199 0.98 15.40 15.07
N ALA A 200 2.28 15.74 15.14
CA ALA A 200 2.83 16.44 16.29
C ALA A 200 2.23 17.85 16.49
N ARG A 201 1.89 18.54 15.39
CA ARG A 201 1.19 19.84 15.48
C ARG A 201 -0.29 19.71 15.86
N LEU A 202 -0.90 18.55 15.57
CA LEU A 202 -2.32 18.28 15.84
C LEU A 202 -2.58 17.69 17.22
N THR A 203 -1.54 17.20 17.88
CA THR A 203 -1.62 16.49 19.16
C THR A 203 -0.54 16.97 20.13
N VAL A 204 -0.52 16.40 21.31
CA VAL A 204 0.50 16.69 22.33
C VAL A 204 1.74 15.80 22.21
N LEU A 205 1.73 14.80 21.32
CA LEU A 205 2.82 13.84 21.17
C LEU A 205 3.86 14.33 20.15
N PRO A 206 5.15 14.10 20.39
CA PRO A 206 6.21 14.52 19.46
C PRO A 206 6.19 13.67 18.18
N GLY A 207 6.64 14.24 17.04
CA GLY A 207 6.70 13.54 15.76
C GLY A 207 7.52 12.24 15.78
N GLY A 208 8.52 12.12 16.66
CA GLY A 208 9.28 10.88 16.86
C GLY A 208 8.42 9.72 17.40
N PHE A 209 7.41 10.03 18.21
CA PHE A 209 6.44 9.03 18.68
C PHE A 209 5.66 8.43 17.50
N TYR A 210 5.23 9.25 16.54
CA TYR A 210 4.49 8.77 15.37
C TYR A 210 5.36 7.94 14.43
N VAL A 211 6.63 8.33 14.25
CA VAL A 211 7.57 7.49 13.48
C VAL A 211 7.76 6.13 14.15
N PHE A 212 7.91 6.10 15.47
CA PHE A 212 7.99 4.84 16.24
C PHE A 212 6.69 4.02 16.08
N PHE A 213 5.53 4.65 16.22
CA PHE A 213 4.23 3.99 16.05
C PHE A 213 4.05 3.40 14.64
N PHE A 214 4.37 4.16 13.58
CA PHE A 214 4.35 3.66 12.21
C PHE A 214 5.28 2.47 12.02
N MET A 215 6.49 2.54 12.56
CA MET A 215 7.47 1.45 12.50
C MET A 215 6.97 0.21 13.23
N LEU A 216 6.41 0.37 14.42
CA LEU A 216 5.84 -0.75 15.18
C LEU A 216 4.74 -1.45 14.40
N VAL A 217 3.77 -0.70 13.85
CA VAL A 217 2.68 -1.29 13.04
C VAL A 217 3.24 -1.97 11.79
N ALA A 218 4.19 -1.36 11.10
CA ALA A 218 4.79 -1.96 9.91
C ALA A 218 5.53 -3.27 10.22
N LEU A 219 6.32 -3.32 11.30
CA LEU A 219 7.04 -4.54 11.70
C LEU A 219 6.09 -5.63 12.19
N VAL A 220 5.05 -5.28 12.96
CA VAL A 220 4.01 -6.24 13.36
C VAL A 220 3.27 -6.78 12.13
N SER A 221 2.99 -5.92 11.13
CA SER A 221 2.37 -6.36 9.88
C SER A 221 3.27 -7.31 9.09
N VAL A 222 4.58 -7.05 9.04
CA VAL A 222 5.55 -7.98 8.42
C VAL A 222 5.56 -9.33 9.15
N ALA A 223 5.66 -9.32 10.49
CA ALA A 223 5.71 -10.55 11.28
C ALA A 223 4.41 -11.37 11.15
N PHE A 224 3.25 -10.70 11.22
CA PHE A 224 1.97 -11.38 11.10
C PHE A 224 1.69 -11.83 9.65
N GLY A 225 2.08 -11.04 8.65
CA GLY A 225 2.02 -11.46 7.24
C GLY A 225 2.93 -12.67 6.95
N ALA A 226 4.12 -12.70 7.56
CA ALA A 226 5.00 -13.87 7.48
C ALA A 226 4.36 -15.12 8.13
N TYR A 227 3.69 -14.96 9.26
CA TYR A 227 2.96 -16.04 9.91
C TYR A 227 1.81 -16.57 9.03
N LEU A 228 1.01 -15.68 8.43
CA LEU A 228 -0.10 -16.06 7.55
C LEU A 228 0.38 -16.79 6.28
N MET A 229 1.45 -16.32 5.67
CA MET A 229 1.99 -16.90 4.43
C MET A 229 3.01 -18.03 4.68
N ASN A 230 3.18 -18.45 5.94
CA ASN A 230 4.06 -19.59 6.26
C ASN A 230 3.35 -20.91 5.93
N PRO A 231 3.88 -21.73 5.02
CA PRO A 231 3.24 -22.99 4.60
C PRO A 231 3.52 -24.18 5.55
N LEU A 232 3.92 -23.93 6.81
CA LEU A 232 4.21 -24.98 7.81
C LEU A 232 2.97 -25.36 8.58
#